data_61ce0a861c60d708667d8f65cd962863
#
_entry.id   61ce0a861c60d708667d8f65cd962863
#
_cell.length_a   1.000
_cell.length_b   1.000
_cell.length_c   1.000
_cell.angle_alpha   90.00
_cell.angle_beta   90.00
_cell.angle_gamma   90.00
#
_symmetry.space_group_name_H-M   'P 1'
#
loop_
_entity.id
_entity.type
_entity.pdbx_description
1 polymer ?
#
loop_
_entity_poly.entity_id
_entity_poly.type
_entity_poly.pdbx_seq_one_letter_code
_entity_poly.pdbx_strand_id
1 'polypeptide(L)'
;IGRAGIGVAVKSGAPKPDISSVEAFKQTLLKTKAVAYPGKGASGIYFVSLLDRMGIAAEMKSKLKPMAAEDTVEVVARGEADMVVVVATRIVDVPGVDFVGPIPPVLQTHIGFAAGLGVAAKQPQAAKALIAFLTAPAAAATLKAKGVEPHR
;
A
#
# COMPACT_ATOMS: atom_id res chain seq x y z
N ILE A 1 -9.24 6.55 -12.95
CA ILE A 1 -8.19 7.48 -12.49
C ILE A 1 -6.83 6.82 -12.60
N GLY A 2 -6.63 5.71 -11.92
CA GLY A 2 -5.37 4.99 -11.91
C GLY A 2 -5.39 3.79 -10.97
N ARG A 3 -4.22 3.25 -10.67
CA ARG A 3 -4.05 2.10 -9.78
C ARG A 3 -2.82 2.28 -8.90
N ALA A 4 -2.76 1.59 -7.77
CA ALA A 4 -1.57 1.57 -6.93
C ALA A 4 -1.24 0.14 -6.51
N GLY A 5 0.03 -0.20 -6.51
CA GLY A 5 0.54 -1.48 -6.04
C GLY A 5 0.67 -1.54 -4.52
N ILE A 6 0.95 -2.72 -4.01
CA ILE A 6 1.30 -2.96 -2.61
C ILE A 6 2.78 -2.62 -2.41
N GLY A 7 3.07 -1.91 -1.33
CA GLY A 7 4.41 -1.51 -0.96
C GLY A 7 4.76 -1.86 0.48
N VAL A 8 6.03 -1.69 0.80
CA VAL A 8 6.62 -1.93 2.11
C VAL A 8 7.27 -0.65 2.61
N ALA A 9 7.08 -0.34 3.88
CA ALA A 9 7.81 0.73 4.56
C ALA A 9 8.31 0.26 5.92
N VAL A 10 9.37 0.91 6.39
CA VAL A 10 9.97 0.74 7.71
C VAL A 10 10.04 2.08 8.40
N LYS A 11 10.34 2.09 9.70
CA LYS A 11 10.58 3.33 10.43
C LYS A 11 11.73 4.11 9.80
N SER A 12 11.62 5.43 9.72
CA SER A 12 12.68 6.30 9.19
C SER A 12 14.01 6.08 9.92
N GLY A 13 15.07 5.93 9.13
CA GLY A 13 16.42 5.63 9.60
C GLY A 13 16.68 4.16 9.91
N ALA A 14 15.67 3.29 9.89
CA ALA A 14 15.90 1.85 10.00
C ALA A 14 16.52 1.28 8.72
N PRO A 15 17.35 0.22 8.81
CA PRO A 15 17.87 -0.44 7.62
C PRO A 15 16.73 -0.94 6.72
N LYS A 16 16.81 -0.62 5.42
CA LYS A 16 15.84 -1.11 4.44
C LYS A 16 16.11 -2.59 4.16
N PRO A 17 15.14 -3.48 4.40
CA PRO A 17 15.30 -4.89 4.14
C PRO A 17 15.32 -5.19 2.64
N ASP A 18 15.91 -6.30 2.27
CA ASP A 18 15.86 -6.81 0.89
C ASP A 18 14.49 -7.43 0.60
N ILE A 19 13.78 -6.86 -0.37
CA ILE A 19 12.49 -7.35 -0.88
C ILE A 19 12.53 -7.52 -2.41
N SER A 20 13.72 -7.66 -2.99
CA SER A 20 13.93 -7.67 -4.45
C SER A 20 13.41 -8.93 -5.14
N SER A 21 13.23 -10.02 -4.41
CA SER A 21 12.71 -11.29 -4.91
C SER A 21 11.67 -11.90 -3.97
N VAL A 22 10.95 -12.90 -4.43
CA VAL A 22 9.98 -13.64 -3.59
C VAL A 22 10.66 -14.23 -2.37
N GLU A 23 11.83 -14.86 -2.56
CA GLU A 23 12.57 -15.49 -1.47
C GLU A 23 13.13 -14.43 -0.49
N ALA A 24 13.70 -13.33 -1.00
CA ALA A 24 14.18 -12.23 -0.15
C ALA A 24 13.04 -11.62 0.68
N PHE A 25 11.88 -11.38 0.06
CA PHE A 25 10.70 -10.87 0.75
C PHE A 25 10.19 -11.84 1.82
N LYS A 26 10.11 -13.13 1.50
CA LYS A 26 9.75 -14.20 2.44
C LYS A 26 10.69 -14.23 3.65
N GLN A 27 12.01 -14.22 3.41
CA GLN A 27 13.02 -14.20 4.48
C GLN A 27 12.95 -12.94 5.32
N THR A 28 12.70 -11.79 4.71
CA THR A 28 12.49 -10.52 5.40
C THR A 28 11.29 -10.61 6.34
N LEU A 29 10.14 -11.11 5.88
CA LEU A 29 8.96 -11.30 6.73
C LEU A 29 9.24 -12.24 7.89
N LEU A 30 9.91 -13.37 7.65
CA LEU A 30 10.23 -14.34 8.69
C LEU A 30 11.20 -13.82 9.75
N LYS A 31 12.11 -12.90 9.39
CA LYS A 31 13.06 -12.26 10.34
C LYS A 31 12.44 -11.08 11.10
N THR A 32 11.42 -10.44 10.56
CA THR A 32 10.74 -9.28 11.16
C THR A 32 9.95 -9.72 12.40
N LYS A 33 9.96 -8.92 13.46
CA LYS A 33 9.25 -9.22 14.73
C LYS A 33 7.77 -8.85 14.66
N ALA A 34 7.44 -7.71 14.02
CA ALA A 34 6.07 -7.22 13.94
C ALA A 34 5.82 -6.55 12.59
N VAL A 35 4.79 -7.03 11.86
CA VAL A 35 4.35 -6.53 10.57
C VAL A 35 2.95 -5.96 10.67
N ALA A 36 2.81 -4.65 10.47
CA ALA A 36 1.51 -3.99 10.42
C ALA A 36 0.89 -4.13 9.02
N TYR A 37 -0.41 -4.27 8.97
CA TYR A 37 -1.19 -4.29 7.74
C TYR A 37 -2.64 -3.86 8.02
N PRO A 38 -3.40 -3.38 7.02
CA PRO A 38 -4.80 -3.02 7.25
C PRO A 38 -5.62 -4.29 7.52
N GLY A 39 -6.20 -4.39 8.70
CA GLY A 39 -7.01 -5.54 9.12
C GLY A 39 -8.31 -5.69 8.31
N LYS A 40 -8.80 -4.57 7.75
CA LYS A 40 -9.94 -4.51 6.85
C LYS A 40 -9.53 -3.72 5.60
N GLY A 41 -9.86 -4.23 4.43
CA GLY A 41 -9.52 -3.57 3.17
C GLY A 41 -8.72 -4.47 2.22
N ALA A 42 -8.75 -4.11 0.94
CA ALA A 42 -8.26 -4.95 -0.15
C ALA A 42 -6.77 -5.33 -0.01
N SER A 43 -5.90 -4.37 0.35
CA SER A 43 -4.47 -4.65 0.47
C SER A 43 -4.12 -5.58 1.62
N GLY A 44 -4.85 -5.48 2.74
CA GLY A 44 -4.63 -6.37 3.88
C GLY A 44 -5.13 -7.78 3.63
N ILE A 45 -6.32 -7.93 3.05
CA ILE A 45 -6.87 -9.23 2.64
C ILE A 45 -5.91 -9.91 1.66
N TYR A 46 -5.41 -9.17 0.67
CA TYR A 46 -4.46 -9.69 -0.28
C TYR A 46 -3.14 -10.12 0.39
N PHE A 47 -2.58 -9.28 1.27
CA PHE A 47 -1.34 -9.60 2.00
C PHE A 47 -1.47 -10.90 2.81
N VAL A 48 -2.56 -11.09 3.54
CA VAL A 48 -2.79 -12.34 4.29
C VAL A 48 -2.84 -13.54 3.34
N SER A 49 -3.51 -13.41 2.18
CA SER A 49 -3.54 -14.49 1.19
C SER A 49 -2.16 -14.82 0.60
N LEU A 50 -1.26 -13.82 0.52
CA LEU A 50 0.12 -14.05 0.09
C LEU A 50 0.91 -14.91 1.08
N LEU A 51 0.68 -14.73 2.39
CA LEU A 51 1.35 -15.53 3.42
C LEU A 51 0.99 -17.02 3.27
N ASP A 52 -0.26 -17.33 2.97
CA ASP A 52 -0.70 -18.70 2.67
C ASP A 52 -0.03 -19.24 1.40
N ARG A 53 -0.01 -18.46 0.32
CA ARG A 53 0.62 -18.84 -0.95
C ARG A 53 2.13 -19.04 -0.84
N MET A 54 2.80 -18.28 0.03
CA MET A 54 4.23 -18.43 0.32
C MET A 54 4.52 -19.53 1.35
N GLY A 55 3.48 -20.15 1.95
CA GLY A 55 3.61 -21.22 2.94
C GLY A 55 4.18 -20.78 4.28
N ILE A 56 3.98 -19.52 4.68
CA ILE A 56 4.51 -18.95 5.94
C ILE A 56 3.43 -18.38 6.87
N ALA A 57 2.16 -18.63 6.58
CA ALA A 57 1.06 -18.07 7.36
C ALA A 57 1.12 -18.47 8.85
N ALA A 58 1.51 -19.71 9.14
CA ALA A 58 1.62 -20.21 10.51
C ALA A 58 2.71 -19.46 11.30
N GLU A 59 3.89 -19.31 10.73
CA GLU A 59 5.04 -18.62 11.35
C GLU A 59 4.77 -17.12 11.52
N MET A 60 4.00 -16.53 10.61
CA MET A 60 3.67 -15.11 10.66
C MET A 60 2.58 -14.77 11.66
N LYS A 61 1.73 -15.72 12.04
CA LYS A 61 0.52 -15.48 12.85
C LYS A 61 0.77 -14.63 14.11
N SER A 62 1.84 -14.91 14.84
CA SER A 62 2.18 -14.17 16.07
C SER A 62 2.82 -12.80 15.81
N LYS A 63 3.23 -12.51 14.58
CA LYS A 63 3.93 -11.30 14.17
C LYS A 63 3.02 -10.29 13.49
N LEU A 64 1.85 -10.72 13.05
CA LEU A 64 0.90 -9.88 12.32
C LEU A 64 0.18 -8.92 13.26
N LYS A 65 0.15 -7.63 12.88
CA LYS A 65 -0.61 -6.58 13.55
C LYS A 65 -1.66 -6.02 12.60
N PRO A 66 -2.91 -6.54 12.65
CA PRO A 66 -4.01 -5.96 11.91
C PRO A 66 -4.39 -4.61 12.50
N MET A 67 -4.33 -3.54 11.70
CA MET A 67 -4.55 -2.17 12.11
C MET A 67 -5.78 -1.59 11.43
N ALA A 68 -6.37 -0.54 12.03
CA ALA A 68 -7.29 0.35 11.34
C ALA A 68 -6.56 1.08 10.21
N ALA A 69 -7.28 1.47 9.15
CA ALA A 69 -6.65 2.05 7.95
C ALA A 69 -5.84 3.32 8.26
N GLU A 70 -6.37 4.17 9.16
CA GLU A 70 -5.76 5.42 9.58
C GLU A 70 -4.51 5.27 10.44
N ASP A 71 -4.29 4.12 11.05
CA ASP A 71 -3.17 3.87 11.98
C ASP A 71 -2.17 2.83 11.45
N THR A 72 -2.40 2.30 10.24
CA THR A 72 -1.61 1.19 9.70
C THR A 72 -0.14 1.55 9.48
N VAL A 73 0.16 2.74 9.01
CA VAL A 73 1.53 3.22 8.74
C VAL A 73 2.09 3.93 9.96
N GLU A 74 1.25 4.65 10.67
CA GLU A 74 1.58 5.45 11.85
C GLU A 74 2.15 4.59 12.99
N VAL A 75 1.67 3.36 13.14
CA VAL A 75 2.21 2.39 14.14
C VAL A 75 3.69 2.06 13.89
N VAL A 76 4.13 2.05 12.64
CA VAL A 76 5.55 1.86 12.27
C VAL A 76 6.35 3.13 12.54
N ALA A 77 5.80 4.30 12.23
CA ALA A 77 6.44 5.59 12.55
C ALA A 77 6.72 5.73 14.04
N ARG A 78 5.80 5.27 14.90
CA ARG A 78 5.97 5.24 16.36
C ARG A 78 6.93 4.14 16.86
N GLY A 79 7.33 3.20 16.00
CA GLY A 79 8.21 2.08 16.36
C GLY A 79 7.51 0.94 17.09
N GLU A 80 6.18 0.87 17.02
CA GLU A 80 5.36 -0.21 17.61
C GLU A 80 5.24 -1.44 16.70
N ALA A 81 5.61 -1.29 15.42
CA ALA A 81 5.83 -2.37 14.46
C ALA A 81 7.09 -2.06 13.65
N ASP A 82 7.77 -3.09 13.16
CA ASP A 82 9.02 -2.93 12.41
C ASP A 82 8.78 -2.58 10.94
N MET A 83 7.66 -3.02 10.40
CA MET A 83 7.36 -2.94 8.98
C MET A 83 5.86 -2.81 8.76
N VAL A 84 5.48 -2.16 7.66
CA VAL A 84 4.11 -2.17 7.14
C VAL A 84 4.08 -2.72 5.72
N VAL A 85 3.02 -3.49 5.42
CA VAL A 85 2.67 -3.93 4.07
C VAL A 85 1.27 -3.41 3.74
N VAL A 86 1.19 -2.47 2.81
CA VAL A 86 -0.06 -1.76 2.49
C VAL A 86 0.01 -1.18 1.06
N VAL A 87 -1.12 -0.74 0.51
CA VAL A 87 -1.14 -0.02 -0.76
C VAL A 87 -0.22 1.21 -0.70
N ALA A 88 0.62 1.41 -1.71
CA ALA A 88 1.68 2.42 -1.72
C ALA A 88 1.19 3.85 -1.45
N THR A 89 -0.03 4.19 -1.87
CA THR A 89 -0.64 5.50 -1.62
C THR A 89 -0.82 5.85 -0.14
N ARG A 90 -0.81 4.85 0.74
CA ARG A 90 -0.89 5.05 2.19
C ARG A 90 0.46 5.32 2.84
N ILE A 91 1.56 5.03 2.14
CA ILE A 91 2.92 5.22 2.66
C ILE A 91 3.45 6.60 2.28
N VAL A 92 3.12 7.04 1.07
CA VAL A 92 3.62 8.33 0.54
C VAL A 92 3.20 9.47 1.45
N ASP A 93 4.14 10.34 1.76
CA ASP A 93 3.97 11.53 2.61
C ASP A 93 3.67 11.27 4.10
N VAL A 94 3.75 10.03 4.59
CA VAL A 94 3.64 9.79 6.03
C VAL A 94 4.99 10.06 6.70
N PRO A 95 5.07 11.05 7.60
CA PRO A 95 6.30 11.34 8.33
C PRO A 95 6.70 10.16 9.23
N GLY A 96 8.00 9.95 9.38
CA GLY A 96 8.52 8.94 10.29
C GLY A 96 8.63 7.52 9.72
N VAL A 97 8.33 7.33 8.43
CA VAL A 97 8.57 6.08 7.70
C VAL A 97 9.36 6.31 6.41
N ASP A 98 10.13 5.32 6.03
CA ASP A 98 10.86 5.28 4.76
C ASP A 98 10.25 4.18 3.87
N PHE A 99 9.91 4.56 2.65
CA PHE A 99 9.43 3.62 1.65
C PHE A 99 10.58 2.71 1.20
N VAL A 100 10.44 1.41 1.39
CA VAL A 100 11.43 0.40 0.96
C VAL A 100 11.28 0.12 -0.53
N GLY A 101 10.05 -0.03 -0.99
CA GLY A 101 9.73 -0.34 -2.38
C GLY A 101 8.41 -1.10 -2.52
N PRO A 102 8.02 -1.40 -3.77
CA PRO A 102 6.92 -2.31 -4.04
C PRO A 102 7.31 -3.75 -3.66
N ILE A 103 6.33 -4.58 -3.32
CA ILE A 103 6.57 -6.03 -3.18
C ILE A 103 7.01 -6.63 -4.53
N PRO A 104 7.63 -7.83 -4.54
CA PRO A 104 8.13 -8.43 -5.78
C PRO A 104 7.07 -8.50 -6.88
N PRO A 105 7.43 -8.22 -8.15
CA PRO A 105 6.45 -8.11 -9.26
C PRO A 105 5.55 -9.33 -9.43
N VAL A 106 6.06 -10.53 -9.22
CA VAL A 106 5.27 -11.79 -9.32
C VAL A 106 4.26 -11.97 -8.20
N LEU A 107 4.42 -11.24 -7.08
CA LEU A 107 3.48 -11.19 -5.96
C LEU A 107 2.62 -9.93 -6.00
N GLN A 108 2.84 -9.02 -6.95
CA GLN A 108 2.17 -7.73 -6.94
C GLN A 108 0.71 -7.86 -7.34
N THR A 109 -0.11 -7.03 -6.72
CA THR A 109 -1.47 -6.72 -7.16
C THR A 109 -1.68 -5.21 -7.14
N HIS A 110 -2.71 -4.75 -7.83
CA HIS A 110 -3.02 -3.34 -7.92
C HIS A 110 -4.44 -3.06 -7.42
N ILE A 111 -4.56 -2.02 -6.62
CA ILE A 111 -5.83 -1.45 -6.20
C ILE A 111 -6.21 -0.39 -7.22
N GLY A 112 -7.34 -0.56 -7.91
CA GLY A 112 -7.87 0.40 -8.88
C GLY A 112 -8.61 1.55 -8.19
N PHE A 113 -8.37 2.77 -8.66
CA PHE A 113 -9.10 3.96 -8.24
C PHE A 113 -10.00 4.43 -9.39
N ALA A 114 -11.29 4.41 -9.17
CA ALA A 114 -12.29 4.87 -10.10
C ALA A 114 -13.10 6.05 -9.52
N ALA A 115 -13.60 6.90 -10.37
CA ALA A 115 -14.55 7.93 -10.02
C ALA A 115 -15.80 7.79 -10.89
N GLY A 116 -16.96 8.01 -10.29
CA GLY A 116 -18.25 7.97 -10.96
C GLY A 116 -19.10 9.17 -10.58
N LEU A 117 -20.02 9.54 -11.45
CA LEU A 117 -21.02 10.56 -11.18
C LEU A 117 -22.26 9.93 -10.58
N GLY A 118 -22.63 10.38 -9.38
CA GLY A 118 -23.90 9.95 -8.75
C GLY A 118 -25.11 10.43 -9.54
N VAL A 119 -26.15 9.61 -9.66
CA VAL A 119 -27.39 9.93 -10.40
C VAL A 119 -28.12 11.15 -9.84
N ALA A 120 -27.96 11.43 -8.55
CA ALA A 120 -28.56 12.60 -7.86
C ALA A 120 -27.57 13.74 -7.63
N ALA A 121 -26.45 13.79 -8.38
CA ALA A 121 -25.45 14.84 -8.22
C ALA A 121 -26.04 16.23 -8.46
N LYS A 122 -25.90 17.13 -7.49
CA LYS A 122 -26.39 18.51 -7.58
C LYS A 122 -25.53 19.38 -8.50
N GLN A 123 -24.28 19.00 -8.72
CA GLN A 123 -23.30 19.73 -9.53
C GLN A 123 -22.65 18.80 -10.58
N PRO A 124 -23.43 18.24 -11.52
CA PRO A 124 -22.91 17.20 -12.42
C PRO A 124 -21.80 17.71 -13.35
N GLN A 125 -21.82 18.96 -13.77
CA GLN A 125 -20.81 19.54 -14.65
C GLN A 125 -19.46 19.72 -13.90
N ALA A 126 -19.51 20.21 -12.65
CA ALA A 126 -18.31 20.34 -11.83
C ALA A 126 -17.68 18.98 -11.53
N ALA A 127 -18.49 17.96 -11.25
CA ALA A 127 -18.00 16.59 -11.03
C ALA A 127 -17.35 15.99 -12.27
N LYS A 128 -17.95 16.19 -13.45
CA LYS A 128 -17.35 15.79 -14.74
C LYS A 128 -16.02 16.50 -14.99
N ALA A 129 -15.95 17.81 -14.74
CA ALA A 129 -14.73 18.60 -14.89
C ALA A 129 -13.61 18.09 -13.97
N LEU A 130 -13.93 17.74 -12.70
CA LEU A 130 -12.97 17.16 -11.78
C LEU A 130 -12.46 15.80 -12.26
N ILE A 131 -13.35 14.91 -12.73
CA ILE A 131 -12.95 13.62 -13.28
C ILE A 131 -12.02 13.81 -14.49
N ALA A 132 -12.39 14.72 -15.41
CA ALA A 132 -11.57 15.03 -16.56
C ALA A 132 -10.18 15.59 -16.17
N PHE A 133 -10.12 16.48 -15.17
CA PHE A 133 -8.87 16.99 -14.63
C PHE A 133 -7.99 15.88 -14.06
N LEU A 134 -8.54 15.00 -13.23
CA LEU A 134 -7.80 13.90 -12.61
C LEU A 134 -7.31 12.84 -13.60
N THR A 135 -7.95 12.73 -14.76
CA THR A 135 -7.56 11.78 -15.82
C THR A 135 -6.74 12.44 -16.95
N ALA A 136 -6.52 13.75 -16.88
CA ALA A 136 -5.74 14.47 -17.87
C ALA A 136 -4.25 14.14 -17.77
N PRO A 137 -3.49 14.17 -18.88
CA PRO A 137 -2.02 13.97 -18.85
C PRO A 137 -1.29 14.90 -17.87
N ALA A 138 -1.78 16.11 -17.68
CA ALA A 138 -1.22 17.09 -16.73
C ALA A 138 -1.25 16.61 -15.28
N ALA A 139 -2.21 15.76 -14.87
CA ALA A 139 -2.30 15.19 -13.54
C ALA A 139 -1.33 14.02 -13.31
N ALA A 140 -0.76 13.45 -14.36
CA ALA A 140 0.02 12.21 -14.28
C ALA A 140 1.23 12.30 -13.34
N ALA A 141 1.96 13.41 -13.36
CA ALA A 141 3.13 13.61 -12.50
C ALA A 141 2.72 13.64 -11.01
N THR A 142 1.64 14.36 -10.69
CA THR A 142 1.11 14.45 -9.32
C THR A 142 0.58 13.10 -8.85
N LEU A 143 -0.15 12.37 -9.68
CA LEU A 143 -0.65 11.03 -9.34
C LEU A 143 0.52 10.08 -9.03
N LYS A 144 1.55 10.06 -9.87
CA LYS A 144 2.77 9.24 -9.64
C LYS A 144 3.46 9.60 -8.33
N ALA A 145 3.62 10.91 -8.06
CA ALA A 145 4.21 11.38 -6.81
C ALA A 145 3.42 10.93 -5.57
N LYS A 146 2.11 10.67 -5.71
CA LYS A 146 1.23 10.16 -4.66
C LYS A 146 1.05 8.63 -4.70
N GLY A 147 1.90 7.92 -5.43
CA GLY A 147 1.90 6.45 -5.49
C GLY A 147 0.81 5.85 -6.38
N VAL A 148 0.18 6.65 -7.24
CA VAL A 148 -0.83 6.20 -8.20
C VAL A 148 -0.23 6.13 -9.60
N GLU A 149 -0.28 4.95 -10.22
CA GLU A 149 -0.01 4.79 -11.66
C GLU A 149 -1.26 5.28 -12.43
N PRO A 150 -1.16 6.37 -13.23
CA PRO A 150 -2.29 6.86 -14.00
C PRO A 150 -2.80 5.82 -15.00
N HIS A 151 -4.09 5.80 -15.23
CA HIS A 151 -4.67 5.03 -16.34
C HIS A 151 -4.16 5.63 -17.67
N ARG A 152 -3.67 4.76 -18.55
CA ARG A 152 -3.26 5.14 -19.90
C ARG A 152 -4.47 5.19 -20.82
#